data_5e4f0eea129816cd8208d48d9893113b
#
_entry.id   5e4f0eea129816cd8208d48d9893113b
#
_cell.length_a   1.000
_cell.length_b   1.000
_cell.length_c   1.000
_cell.angle_alpha   90.00
_cell.angle_beta   90.00
_cell.angle_gamma   90.00
#
_symmetry.space_group_name_H-M   'P 1'
#
loop_
_entity.id
_entity.type
_entity.pdbx_description
1 polymer ?
#
loop_
_entity_poly.entity_id
_entity_poly.type
_entity_poly.pdbx_seq_one_letter_code
_entity_poly.pdbx_strand_id
1 'polypeptide(L)'
;MADYTLNIDEYNELELFKLIKYDEDIREANKEKISTKVDKMIVKINKSEKIDSNKKFEYEMFLLNIREKLVNYIERYNNFKINRSHETIIPKDNKLLFNINETNKEYPVGLINPIEKRVIKKTISIDSLFRENFQNTSSSDFIWKLPGSQNKVIALRIASIELPIMWYTISEKNKSNLMKINLYNIPLTETSSNANETHIISIPSGNYSAQEFSLYINNYFTLIGKGLDNLICEVNPITAKTMIRVKNKLETNNSPYNNCGCHYSPEFYFEINFAVNHEKYRDTTSIYQPYTLGTFLGFKKGFYRVKRENKHYITNNVDTTAYEGYLESEAAYGNGRINYVFISIDDYNKNCISNPVIASSRQYIGDEIIGRIPITQNFTAIMTDNGSDIIFKQREYLGPVSIEKLHIKILDKYGNTIDFNNNDLSMAIELTEIYS
;
A
#
# COMPACT_ATOMS: atom_id res chain seq x y z
N MET A 1 -52.14 -12.66 13.28
CA MET A 1 -50.81 -12.70 13.85
C MET A 1 -49.87 -12.29 12.74
N ALA A 2 -49.10 -11.25 12.93
CA ALA A 2 -48.11 -10.83 11.92
C ALA A 2 -47.11 -11.99 11.78
N ASP A 3 -46.88 -12.43 10.55
CA ASP A 3 -45.87 -13.45 10.24
C ASP A 3 -44.49 -12.80 10.45
N TYR A 4 -43.92 -13.02 11.62
CA TYR A 4 -42.55 -12.67 11.91
C TYR A 4 -41.64 -13.69 11.23
N THR A 5 -40.73 -13.22 10.39
CA THR A 5 -39.71 -14.09 9.82
C THR A 5 -38.69 -14.47 10.90
N LEU A 6 -38.25 -15.74 10.92
CA LEU A 6 -37.23 -16.21 11.87
C LEU A 6 -35.79 -15.95 11.38
N ASN A 7 -35.66 -15.08 10.38
CA ASN A 7 -34.36 -14.67 9.87
C ASN A 7 -33.89 -13.40 10.60
N ILE A 8 -32.85 -13.51 11.41
CA ILE A 8 -32.32 -12.40 12.23
C ILE A 8 -31.74 -11.23 11.40
N ASP A 9 -31.34 -11.50 10.16
CA ASP A 9 -30.72 -10.49 9.31
C ASP A 9 -31.74 -9.49 8.73
N GLU A 10 -33.01 -9.81 8.81
CA GLU A 10 -34.13 -8.94 8.39
C GLU A 10 -34.48 -7.88 9.45
N TYR A 11 -33.88 -7.96 10.65
CA TYR A 11 -34.17 -7.05 11.75
C TYR A 11 -32.99 -6.16 12.10
N ASN A 12 -33.26 -4.87 12.27
CA ASN A 12 -32.29 -3.97 12.88
C ASN A 12 -32.27 -4.10 14.40
N GLU A 13 -31.23 -3.58 15.04
CA GLU A 13 -31.03 -3.72 16.49
C GLU A 13 -32.19 -3.14 17.33
N LEU A 14 -32.77 -2.02 16.90
CA LEU A 14 -33.91 -1.38 17.58
C LEU A 14 -35.17 -2.23 17.50
N GLU A 15 -35.39 -2.92 16.40
CA GLU A 15 -36.51 -3.84 16.23
C GLU A 15 -36.33 -5.09 17.10
N LEU A 16 -35.11 -5.60 17.24
CA LEU A 16 -34.78 -6.72 18.10
C LEU A 16 -35.00 -6.38 19.57
N PHE A 17 -34.66 -5.16 20.02
CA PHE A 17 -35.03 -4.70 21.38
C PHE A 17 -36.53 -4.66 21.61
N LYS A 18 -37.33 -4.25 20.63
CA LYS A 18 -38.81 -4.28 20.70
C LYS A 18 -39.33 -5.71 20.74
N LEU A 19 -38.77 -6.63 19.95
CA LEU A 19 -39.15 -8.03 19.94
C LEU A 19 -38.97 -8.69 21.31
N ILE A 20 -37.90 -8.43 22.02
CA ILE A 20 -37.69 -8.96 23.37
C ILE A 20 -38.42 -8.13 24.45
N LYS A 21 -39.23 -7.17 24.04
CA LYS A 21 -39.97 -6.24 24.93
C LYS A 21 -39.05 -5.58 25.96
N TYR A 22 -37.98 -4.99 25.48
CA TYR A 22 -37.06 -4.22 26.31
C TYR A 22 -37.61 -2.81 26.48
N ASP A 23 -38.20 -2.54 27.66
CA ASP A 23 -38.95 -1.30 27.95
C ASP A 23 -38.07 -0.21 28.62
N GLU A 24 -36.83 -0.52 28.92
CA GLU A 24 -35.88 0.41 29.52
C GLU A 24 -35.09 1.22 28.46
N ASP A 25 -34.40 2.28 28.84
CA ASP A 25 -33.56 3.03 27.92
C ASP A 25 -32.44 2.10 27.37
N ILE A 26 -32.36 2.02 26.05
CA ILE A 26 -31.37 1.20 25.36
C ILE A 26 -29.93 1.61 25.73
N ARG A 27 -29.73 2.88 26.12
CA ARG A 27 -28.43 3.40 26.57
C ARG A 27 -27.96 2.81 27.90
N GLU A 28 -28.89 2.27 28.71
CA GLU A 28 -28.63 1.63 30.00
C GLU A 28 -28.69 0.09 29.90
N ALA A 29 -28.87 -0.43 28.71
CA ALA A 29 -28.90 -1.86 28.47
C ALA A 29 -27.54 -2.49 28.77
N ASN A 30 -27.58 -3.63 29.46
CA ASN A 30 -26.40 -4.41 29.73
C ASN A 30 -26.64 -5.91 29.40
N LYS A 31 -25.56 -6.67 29.30
CA LYS A 31 -25.54 -8.07 28.94
C LYS A 31 -26.46 -8.91 29.82
N GLU A 32 -26.46 -8.67 31.12
CA GLU A 32 -27.25 -9.45 32.12
C GLU A 32 -28.75 -9.22 31.95
N LYS A 33 -29.18 -7.97 31.76
CA LYS A 33 -30.57 -7.61 31.56
C LYS A 33 -31.15 -8.24 30.29
N ILE A 34 -30.37 -8.18 29.18
CA ILE A 34 -30.79 -8.81 27.92
C ILE A 34 -30.90 -10.33 28.07
N SER A 35 -29.86 -10.98 28.63
CA SER A 35 -29.86 -12.42 28.84
C SER A 35 -31.07 -12.85 29.69
N THR A 36 -31.34 -12.15 30.81
CA THR A 36 -32.46 -12.43 31.68
C THR A 36 -33.82 -12.32 30.97
N LYS A 37 -33.97 -11.31 30.07
CA LYS A 37 -35.22 -11.16 29.30
C LYS A 37 -35.39 -12.25 28.27
N VAL A 38 -34.34 -12.59 27.53
CA VAL A 38 -34.37 -13.68 26.55
C VAL A 38 -34.66 -15.03 27.23
N ASP A 39 -33.99 -15.34 28.34
CA ASP A 39 -34.19 -16.60 29.08
C ASP A 39 -35.63 -16.72 29.59
N LYS A 40 -36.23 -15.62 30.09
CA LYS A 40 -37.64 -15.60 30.45
C LYS A 40 -38.58 -15.90 29.28
N MET A 41 -38.23 -15.45 28.07
CA MET A 41 -39.02 -15.75 26.87
C MET A 41 -38.87 -17.21 26.44
N ILE A 42 -37.66 -17.76 26.49
CA ILE A 42 -37.40 -19.17 26.19
C ILE A 42 -38.20 -20.08 27.16
N VAL A 43 -38.16 -19.77 28.46
CA VAL A 43 -38.97 -20.54 29.46
C VAL A 43 -40.46 -20.48 29.15
N LYS A 44 -41.00 -19.33 28.72
CA LYS A 44 -42.41 -19.21 28.34
C LYS A 44 -42.77 -20.02 27.11
N ILE A 45 -41.91 -20.04 26.09
CA ILE A 45 -42.09 -20.81 24.86
C ILE A 45 -42.08 -22.32 25.19
N ASN A 46 -41.11 -22.76 25.99
CA ASN A 46 -40.96 -24.16 26.35
C ASN A 46 -42.14 -24.70 27.20
N LYS A 47 -42.74 -23.85 28.04
CA LYS A 47 -43.93 -24.17 28.82
C LYS A 47 -45.24 -24.12 28.02
N SER A 48 -45.27 -23.58 26.82
CA SER A 48 -46.47 -23.46 26.01
C SER A 48 -46.84 -24.82 25.38
N GLU A 49 -48.01 -25.31 25.68
CA GLU A 49 -48.57 -26.54 25.10
C GLU A 49 -49.13 -26.32 23.68
N LYS A 50 -49.25 -25.07 23.25
CA LYS A 50 -49.82 -24.68 21.94
C LYS A 50 -48.83 -24.68 20.79
N ILE A 51 -47.55 -24.88 21.05
CA ILE A 51 -46.46 -24.78 20.07
C ILE A 51 -45.86 -26.17 19.88
N ASP A 52 -45.76 -26.60 18.63
CA ASP A 52 -45.14 -27.87 18.26
C ASP A 52 -43.64 -27.90 18.62
N SER A 53 -43.14 -29.11 18.96
CA SER A 53 -41.76 -29.30 19.44
C SER A 53 -40.71 -28.77 18.46
N ASN A 54 -40.89 -28.94 17.15
CA ASN A 54 -39.99 -28.46 16.14
C ASN A 54 -39.96 -26.91 16.10
N LYS A 55 -41.13 -26.29 16.20
CA LYS A 55 -41.23 -24.81 16.23
C LYS A 55 -40.69 -24.22 17.55
N LYS A 56 -40.78 -24.96 18.67
CA LYS A 56 -40.13 -24.52 19.91
C LYS A 56 -38.64 -24.39 19.76
N PHE A 57 -38.00 -25.36 19.11
CA PHE A 57 -36.55 -25.32 18.82
C PHE A 57 -36.17 -24.17 17.90
N GLU A 58 -36.94 -23.92 16.83
CA GLU A 58 -36.70 -22.79 15.92
C GLU A 58 -36.81 -21.44 16.63
N TYR A 59 -37.82 -21.25 17.47
CA TYR A 59 -37.97 -20.02 18.26
C TYR A 59 -36.87 -19.86 19.32
N GLU A 60 -36.45 -20.94 19.95
CA GLU A 60 -35.35 -20.92 20.90
C GLU A 60 -34.05 -20.49 20.24
N MET A 61 -33.71 -21.09 19.08
CA MET A 61 -32.53 -20.71 18.30
C MET A 61 -32.56 -19.25 17.84
N PHE A 62 -33.72 -18.78 17.37
CA PHE A 62 -33.92 -17.40 16.99
C PHE A 62 -33.68 -16.43 18.16
N LEU A 63 -34.21 -16.73 19.35
CA LEU A 63 -34.02 -15.94 20.57
C LEU A 63 -32.58 -15.96 21.05
N LEU A 64 -31.85 -17.06 20.91
CA LEU A 64 -30.43 -17.13 21.21
C LEU A 64 -29.59 -16.26 20.26
N ASN A 65 -29.91 -16.27 18.98
CA ASN A 65 -29.29 -15.43 17.99
C ASN A 65 -29.56 -13.93 18.26
N ILE A 66 -30.76 -13.56 18.66
CA ILE A 66 -31.11 -12.20 19.12
C ILE A 66 -30.23 -11.81 20.30
N ARG A 67 -30.09 -12.68 21.29
CA ARG A 67 -29.24 -12.43 22.46
C ARG A 67 -27.80 -12.12 22.02
N GLU A 68 -27.24 -12.93 21.16
CA GLU A 68 -25.86 -12.74 20.67
C GLU A 68 -25.70 -11.41 19.90
N LYS A 69 -26.61 -11.13 18.97
CA LYS A 69 -26.56 -9.89 18.16
C LYS A 69 -26.70 -8.65 19.04
N LEU A 70 -27.60 -8.65 20.02
CA LEU A 70 -27.78 -7.51 20.94
C LEU A 70 -26.64 -7.35 21.95
N VAL A 71 -26.08 -8.44 22.45
CA VAL A 71 -24.89 -8.39 23.34
C VAL A 71 -23.70 -7.82 22.58
N ASN A 72 -23.44 -8.28 21.36
CA ASN A 72 -22.37 -7.76 20.50
C ASN A 72 -22.57 -6.25 20.17
N TYR A 73 -23.82 -5.84 19.95
CA TYR A 73 -24.16 -4.42 19.74
C TYR A 73 -23.81 -3.57 20.97
N ILE A 74 -24.19 -4.00 22.19
CA ILE A 74 -23.88 -3.28 23.43
C ILE A 74 -22.38 -3.26 23.69
N GLU A 75 -21.67 -4.33 23.46
CA GLU A 75 -20.21 -4.38 23.63
C GLU A 75 -19.52 -3.38 22.68
N ARG A 76 -19.95 -3.32 21.42
CA ARG A 76 -19.47 -2.31 20.47
C ARG A 76 -19.81 -0.89 20.90
N TYR A 77 -21.04 -0.67 21.38
CA TYR A 77 -21.47 0.65 21.86
C TYR A 77 -20.70 1.10 23.11
N ASN A 78 -20.44 0.19 24.05
CA ASN A 78 -19.67 0.47 25.25
C ASN A 78 -18.18 0.69 24.92
N ASN A 79 -17.60 -0.09 24.01
CA ASN A 79 -16.24 0.11 23.53
C ASN A 79 -16.10 1.46 22.80
N PHE A 80 -17.10 1.85 22.02
CA PHE A 80 -17.14 3.17 21.38
C PHE A 80 -17.25 4.31 22.40
N LYS A 81 -18.02 4.11 23.47
CA LYS A 81 -18.17 5.06 24.59
C LYS A 81 -16.88 5.17 25.42
N ILE A 82 -16.21 4.04 25.66
CA ILE A 82 -14.92 3.98 26.36
C ILE A 82 -13.82 4.69 25.52
N ASN A 83 -13.76 4.42 24.22
CA ASN A 83 -12.80 5.07 23.33
C ASN A 83 -13.03 6.60 23.26
N ARG A 84 -14.28 7.07 23.22
CA ARG A 84 -14.58 8.49 23.35
C ARG A 84 -14.21 9.06 24.70
N SER A 85 -14.34 8.31 25.78
CA SER A 85 -13.94 8.77 27.11
C SER A 85 -12.42 8.81 27.31
N HIS A 86 -11.66 8.06 26.49
CA HIS A 86 -10.19 8.14 26.46
C HIS A 86 -9.64 9.22 25.54
N GLU A 87 -10.41 9.63 24.50
CA GLU A 87 -10.04 10.78 23.67
C GLU A 87 -10.25 12.13 24.40
N THR A 88 -11.04 12.15 25.43
CA THR A 88 -11.14 13.25 26.36
C THR A 88 -10.38 12.92 27.64
N ILE A 89 -9.05 12.96 27.61
CA ILE A 89 -8.30 13.37 28.81
C ILE A 89 -8.60 14.86 28.99
N ILE A 90 -9.81 15.12 29.38
CA ILE A 90 -10.16 16.42 29.91
C ILE A 90 -9.58 16.44 31.33
N PRO A 91 -8.60 17.32 31.66
CA PRO A 91 -8.13 17.45 33.04
C PRO A 91 -9.32 17.59 33.97
N LYS A 92 -9.21 17.10 35.21
CA LYS A 92 -10.28 17.19 36.22
C LYS A 92 -10.81 18.62 36.49
N ASP A 93 -10.16 19.62 35.92
CA ASP A 93 -10.54 21.06 36.00
C ASP A 93 -11.53 21.49 34.91
N ASN A 94 -12.13 20.59 34.21
CA ASN A 94 -13.11 20.87 33.15
C ASN A 94 -14.43 21.52 33.59
N LYS A 95 -14.70 21.55 34.89
CA LYS A 95 -15.78 22.42 35.36
C LYS A 95 -15.53 23.89 34.99
N LEU A 96 -14.27 24.28 34.92
CA LEU A 96 -13.88 25.64 34.48
C LEU A 96 -14.12 25.85 32.98
N LEU A 97 -13.83 24.84 32.12
CA LEU A 97 -14.07 24.94 30.67
C LEU A 97 -15.56 24.95 30.31
N PHE A 98 -16.38 24.17 31.01
CA PHE A 98 -17.84 24.23 30.85
C PHE A 98 -18.44 25.53 31.32
N ASN A 99 -17.97 26.06 32.44
CA ASN A 99 -18.39 27.38 32.96
C ASN A 99 -17.91 28.51 32.03
N ILE A 100 -16.75 28.38 31.40
CA ILE A 100 -16.23 29.35 30.43
C ILE A 100 -17.09 29.38 29.17
N ASN A 101 -17.59 28.26 28.71
CA ASN A 101 -18.49 28.20 27.55
C ASN A 101 -19.88 28.82 27.87
N GLU A 102 -20.35 28.72 29.09
CA GLU A 102 -21.59 29.37 29.49
C GLU A 102 -21.38 30.88 29.71
N THR A 103 -20.25 31.30 30.23
CA THR A 103 -19.89 32.71 30.41
C THR A 103 -19.56 33.41 29.10
N ASN A 104 -19.17 32.69 28.05
CA ASN A 104 -18.95 33.26 26.70
C ASN A 104 -20.23 33.82 26.07
N LYS A 105 -21.41 33.48 26.57
CA LYS A 105 -22.68 34.06 26.09
C LYS A 105 -22.91 35.50 26.65
N GLU A 106 -22.20 35.87 27.69
CA GLU A 106 -22.35 37.19 28.35
C GLU A 106 -21.27 38.20 27.91
N TYR A 107 -20.25 37.80 27.17
CA TYR A 107 -19.22 38.71 26.71
C TYR A 107 -19.65 39.45 25.44
N PRO A 108 -19.46 40.78 25.41
CA PRO A 108 -19.71 41.55 24.20
C PRO A 108 -18.86 41.01 23.01
N VAL A 109 -19.42 41.09 21.83
CA VAL A 109 -18.74 40.68 20.59
C VAL A 109 -17.39 41.37 20.48
N GLY A 110 -16.28 40.61 20.52
CA GLY A 110 -14.91 41.14 20.44
C GLY A 110 -14.05 40.96 21.69
N LEU A 111 -14.62 40.59 22.85
CA LEU A 111 -13.81 40.21 24.02
C LEU A 111 -13.33 38.76 23.87
N ILE A 112 -12.04 38.61 23.68
CA ILE A 112 -11.38 37.31 23.59
C ILE A 112 -11.02 36.82 24.98
N ASN A 113 -11.41 35.59 25.32
CA ASN A 113 -10.84 34.91 26.47
C ASN A 113 -9.31 34.89 26.31
N PRO A 114 -8.53 35.45 27.26
CA PRO A 114 -7.08 35.51 27.15
C PRO A 114 -6.42 34.12 27.13
N ILE A 115 -7.15 33.07 27.52
CA ILE A 115 -6.68 31.66 27.54
C ILE A 115 -7.03 30.92 26.26
N GLU A 116 -8.15 31.25 25.59
CA GLU A 116 -8.57 30.64 24.33
C GLU A 116 -8.51 31.64 23.19
N LYS A 117 -7.57 31.41 22.29
CA LYS A 117 -7.54 32.12 21.00
C LYS A 117 -8.58 31.52 20.08
N ARG A 118 -9.49 32.37 19.53
CA ARG A 118 -10.40 31.92 18.49
C ARG A 118 -9.61 31.55 17.25
N VAL A 119 -9.90 30.41 16.69
CA VAL A 119 -9.28 29.92 15.46
C VAL A 119 -10.30 29.79 14.36
N ILE A 120 -9.88 30.09 13.14
CA ILE A 120 -10.66 29.88 11.91
C ILE A 120 -9.96 28.79 11.11
N LYS A 121 -10.72 27.85 10.59
CA LYS A 121 -10.25 26.84 9.66
C LYS A 121 -10.63 27.22 8.27
N LYS A 122 -9.65 27.31 7.39
CA LYS A 122 -9.80 27.56 5.95
C LYS A 122 -9.38 26.35 5.17
N THR A 123 -10.20 25.88 4.25
CA THR A 123 -9.85 24.79 3.34
C THR A 123 -9.46 25.36 1.99
N ILE A 124 -8.33 24.93 1.48
CA ILE A 124 -7.79 25.27 0.17
C ILE A 124 -7.77 23.99 -0.66
N SER A 125 -8.51 24.00 -1.76
CA SER A 125 -8.47 22.92 -2.75
C SER A 125 -7.35 23.19 -3.75
N ILE A 126 -6.48 22.21 -3.93
CA ILE A 126 -5.34 22.25 -4.83
C ILE A 126 -5.51 21.11 -5.84
N ASP A 127 -5.48 21.44 -7.11
CA ASP A 127 -5.46 20.47 -8.19
C ASP A 127 -4.24 20.74 -9.07
N SER A 128 -3.41 19.73 -9.25
CA SER A 128 -2.17 19.86 -10.02
C SER A 128 -2.41 20.20 -11.50
N LEU A 129 -3.64 20.00 -12.00
CA LEU A 129 -4.03 20.44 -13.33
C LEU A 129 -3.88 21.97 -13.52
N PHE A 130 -4.09 22.74 -12.45
CA PHE A 130 -4.01 24.21 -12.47
C PHE A 130 -2.65 24.75 -12.01
N ARG A 131 -1.62 23.91 -11.94
CA ARG A 131 -0.25 24.35 -11.56
C ARG A 131 0.35 25.30 -12.56
N GLU A 132 1.17 26.22 -12.09
CA GLU A 132 1.93 27.11 -12.96
C GLU A 132 2.92 26.31 -13.83
N ASN A 133 3.13 26.76 -15.05
CA ASN A 133 4.00 26.11 -16.03
C ASN A 133 3.68 24.62 -16.25
N PHE A 134 2.40 24.30 -16.41
CA PHE A 134 1.88 22.94 -16.56
C PHE A 134 2.73 22.04 -17.46
N GLN A 135 3.23 22.55 -18.59
CA GLN A 135 4.01 21.76 -19.54
C GLN A 135 5.44 21.44 -19.06
N ASN A 136 6.01 22.26 -18.18
CA ASN A 136 7.40 22.14 -17.74
C ASN A 136 7.55 21.68 -16.29
N THR A 137 6.45 21.47 -15.59
CA THR A 137 6.41 21.01 -14.21
C THR A 137 5.71 19.66 -14.10
N SER A 138 6.07 18.87 -13.11
CA SER A 138 5.42 17.60 -12.83
C SER A 138 4.23 17.81 -11.90
N SER A 139 3.18 16.97 -12.04
CA SER A 139 2.10 16.89 -11.06
C SER A 139 2.54 16.39 -9.68
N SER A 140 3.71 15.76 -9.60
CA SER A 140 4.33 15.28 -8.36
C SER A 140 5.40 16.23 -7.79
N ASP A 141 5.72 17.34 -8.46
CA ASP A 141 6.70 18.33 -8.01
C ASP A 141 6.35 19.70 -8.62
N PHE A 142 5.64 20.52 -7.85
CA PHE A 142 5.17 21.83 -8.30
C PHE A 142 5.03 22.83 -7.16
N ILE A 143 5.09 24.12 -7.52
CA ILE A 143 4.84 25.21 -6.60
C ILE A 143 3.40 25.69 -6.81
N TRP A 144 2.66 25.79 -5.70
CA TRP A 144 1.32 26.35 -5.65
C TRP A 144 1.34 27.71 -4.97
N LYS A 145 0.98 28.76 -5.67
CA LYS A 145 0.82 30.09 -5.08
C LYS A 145 -0.59 30.27 -4.57
N LEU A 146 -0.71 30.77 -3.35
CA LEU A 146 -2.02 31.09 -2.77
C LEU A 146 -2.56 32.41 -3.36
N PRO A 147 -3.89 32.56 -3.45
CA PRO A 147 -4.49 33.79 -4.00
C PRO A 147 -4.18 35.05 -3.18
N GLY A 148 -3.63 34.89 -2.00
CA GLY A 148 -3.17 35.95 -1.11
C GLY A 148 -2.42 35.34 0.06
N SER A 149 -1.62 36.13 0.76
CA SER A 149 -0.91 35.70 1.94
C SER A 149 -1.89 35.27 3.02
N GLN A 150 -1.77 34.02 3.49
CA GLN A 150 -2.53 33.53 4.64
C GLN A 150 -1.71 33.85 5.90
N ASN A 151 -2.21 34.77 6.69
CA ASN A 151 -1.50 35.31 7.85
C ASN A 151 -1.99 34.66 9.14
N LYS A 152 -1.12 34.65 10.18
CA LYS A 152 -1.44 34.12 11.50
C LYS A 152 -1.83 32.64 11.50
N VAL A 153 -1.25 31.87 10.58
CA VAL A 153 -1.42 30.40 10.51
C VAL A 153 -0.66 29.75 11.65
N ILE A 154 -1.33 28.88 12.39
CA ILE A 154 -0.74 28.11 13.51
C ILE A 154 -0.64 26.62 13.22
N ALA A 155 -1.41 26.12 12.24
CA ALA A 155 -1.31 24.73 11.79
C ALA A 155 -1.69 24.60 10.31
N LEU A 156 -1.08 23.63 9.65
CA LEU A 156 -1.37 23.20 8.30
C LEU A 156 -1.61 21.68 8.31
N ARG A 157 -2.71 21.23 7.72
CA ARG A 157 -3.09 19.83 7.67
C ARG A 157 -3.55 19.43 6.28
N ILE A 158 -3.21 18.22 5.85
CA ILE A 158 -3.83 17.61 4.67
C ILE A 158 -5.19 17.05 5.09
N ALA A 159 -6.27 17.64 4.58
CA ALA A 159 -7.63 17.21 4.86
C ALA A 159 -8.05 16.02 3.99
N SER A 160 -7.71 16.04 2.71
CA SER A 160 -7.87 14.91 1.78
C SER A 160 -6.82 14.94 0.70
N ILE A 161 -6.62 13.82 0.05
CA ILE A 161 -5.79 13.70 -1.15
C ILE A 161 -6.32 12.59 -2.04
N GLU A 162 -6.36 12.87 -3.33
CA GLU A 162 -6.69 11.94 -4.40
C GLU A 162 -5.44 11.71 -5.25
N LEU A 163 -4.83 10.52 -5.11
CA LEU A 163 -3.61 10.14 -5.79
C LEU A 163 -3.88 9.17 -6.94
N PRO A 164 -3.47 9.49 -8.18
CA PRO A 164 -3.52 8.54 -9.28
C PRO A 164 -2.43 7.47 -9.12
N ILE A 165 -2.79 6.20 -9.04
CA ILE A 165 -1.86 5.08 -9.00
C ILE A 165 -1.47 4.72 -10.44
N MET A 166 -0.73 5.63 -11.12
CA MET A 166 -0.43 5.53 -12.55
C MET A 166 1.07 5.37 -12.85
N TRP A 167 1.92 5.30 -11.84
CA TRP A 167 3.36 5.12 -12.06
C TRP A 167 3.71 3.72 -12.51
N TYR A 168 4.77 3.62 -13.31
CA TYR A 168 5.31 2.34 -13.74
C TYR A 168 6.34 1.81 -12.74
N THR A 169 6.21 0.53 -12.40
CA THR A 169 7.18 -0.16 -11.54
C THR A 169 8.47 -0.45 -12.31
N ILE A 170 8.33 -0.90 -13.56
CA ILE A 170 9.44 -1.02 -14.51
C ILE A 170 9.43 0.27 -15.33
N SER A 171 10.47 1.09 -15.23
CA SER A 171 10.52 2.42 -15.84
C SER A 171 11.91 2.73 -16.39
N GLU A 172 11.95 3.21 -17.61
CA GLU A 172 13.16 3.74 -18.23
C GLU A 172 13.66 5.00 -17.51
N LYS A 173 12.74 5.87 -17.09
CA LYS A 173 13.07 7.09 -16.36
C LYS A 173 13.79 6.78 -15.04
N ASN A 174 13.34 5.77 -14.32
CA ASN A 174 13.96 5.32 -13.07
C ASN A 174 15.12 4.34 -13.31
N LYS A 175 15.43 4.01 -14.57
CA LYS A 175 16.44 3.03 -14.97
C LYS A 175 16.23 1.65 -14.31
N SER A 176 14.98 1.33 -14.00
CA SER A 176 14.58 0.06 -13.39
C SER A 176 14.21 -1.02 -14.43
N ASN A 177 14.46 -0.76 -15.70
CA ASN A 177 14.05 -1.59 -16.83
C ASN A 177 15.18 -2.37 -17.49
N LEU A 178 16.40 -2.31 -16.94
CA LEU A 178 17.60 -2.86 -17.60
C LEU A 178 18.11 -4.11 -16.87
N MET A 179 18.55 -5.08 -17.65
CA MET A 179 19.42 -6.16 -17.21
C MET A 179 20.48 -6.48 -18.28
N LYS A 180 21.65 -6.92 -17.83
CA LYS A 180 22.73 -7.38 -18.69
C LYS A 180 22.95 -8.86 -18.45
N ILE A 181 22.92 -9.65 -19.49
CA ILE A 181 23.21 -11.09 -19.46
C ILE A 181 24.48 -11.34 -20.25
N ASN A 182 25.45 -11.96 -19.60
CA ASN A 182 26.63 -12.48 -20.25
C ASN A 182 26.49 -14.00 -20.38
N LEU A 183 26.67 -14.51 -21.57
CA LEU A 183 26.64 -15.94 -21.89
C LEU A 183 28.05 -16.39 -22.22
N TYR A 184 28.45 -17.51 -21.68
CA TYR A 184 29.76 -18.07 -21.86
C TYR A 184 29.71 -19.50 -22.36
N ASN A 185 30.67 -19.84 -23.23
CA ASN A 185 30.81 -21.18 -23.81
C ASN A 185 29.54 -21.65 -24.56
N ILE A 186 28.95 -20.70 -25.33
CA ILE A 186 27.84 -21.03 -26.22
C ILE A 186 28.38 -21.95 -27.32
N PRO A 187 27.88 -23.20 -27.47
CA PRO A 187 28.35 -24.09 -28.48
C PRO A 187 27.91 -23.61 -29.86
N LEU A 188 28.87 -23.49 -30.75
CA LEU A 188 28.63 -23.18 -32.18
C LEU A 188 28.52 -24.47 -32.99
N THR A 189 27.59 -24.52 -33.92
CA THR A 189 27.21 -25.73 -34.66
C THR A 189 28.25 -26.21 -35.65
N GLU A 190 29.15 -25.33 -36.10
CA GLU A 190 30.06 -25.64 -37.21
C GLU A 190 31.54 -25.63 -36.86
N THR A 191 31.88 -25.19 -35.67
CA THR A 191 33.28 -25.17 -35.20
C THR A 191 33.33 -25.55 -33.74
N SER A 192 34.37 -26.26 -33.34
CA SER A 192 34.63 -26.65 -31.93
C SER A 192 34.95 -25.45 -31.02
N SER A 193 34.72 -24.24 -31.47
CA SER A 193 34.96 -23.03 -30.68
C SER A 193 33.67 -22.58 -29.99
N ASN A 194 33.79 -22.35 -28.69
CA ASN A 194 32.72 -21.76 -27.89
C ASN A 194 32.72 -20.24 -28.06
N ALA A 195 31.54 -19.64 -28.20
CA ALA A 195 31.38 -18.18 -28.25
C ALA A 195 30.94 -17.62 -26.92
N ASN A 196 31.33 -16.37 -26.65
CA ASN A 196 30.82 -15.59 -25.54
C ASN A 196 30.00 -14.43 -26.08
N GLU A 197 28.81 -14.22 -25.55
CA GLU A 197 27.90 -13.17 -25.95
C GLU A 197 27.47 -12.31 -24.76
N THR A 198 27.25 -11.03 -25.03
CA THR A 198 26.78 -10.08 -24.03
C THR A 198 25.54 -9.37 -24.55
N HIS A 199 24.46 -9.43 -23.78
CA HIS A 199 23.19 -8.81 -24.13
C HIS A 199 22.78 -7.80 -23.05
N ILE A 200 22.46 -6.57 -23.45
CA ILE A 200 21.80 -5.60 -22.61
C ILE A 200 20.33 -5.58 -23.03
N ILE A 201 19.46 -5.97 -22.13
CA ILE A 201 18.03 -6.11 -22.35
C ILE A 201 17.32 -4.93 -21.70
N SER A 202 16.54 -4.21 -22.49
CA SER A 202 15.68 -3.12 -22.03
C SER A 202 14.23 -3.55 -22.11
N ILE A 203 13.54 -3.57 -20.97
CA ILE A 203 12.12 -3.87 -20.89
C ILE A 203 11.34 -2.56 -21.09
N PRO A 204 10.31 -2.49 -21.91
CA PRO A 204 9.46 -1.31 -22.02
C PRO A 204 8.86 -0.92 -20.67
N SER A 205 8.69 0.37 -20.45
CA SER A 205 8.09 0.86 -19.20
C SER A 205 6.66 0.34 -19.04
N GLY A 206 6.31 -0.15 -17.84
CA GLY A 206 4.99 -0.70 -17.56
C GLY A 206 4.87 -1.40 -16.21
N ASN A 207 3.66 -1.88 -15.95
CA ASN A 207 3.34 -2.71 -14.80
C ASN A 207 2.95 -4.10 -15.29
N TYR A 208 3.90 -5.00 -15.22
CA TYR A 208 3.72 -6.37 -15.72
C TYR A 208 3.22 -7.29 -14.60
N SER A 209 2.24 -8.12 -14.90
CA SER A 209 1.98 -9.32 -14.11
C SER A 209 3.12 -10.33 -14.30
N ALA A 210 3.20 -11.31 -13.42
CA ALA A 210 4.23 -12.36 -13.50
C ALA A 210 4.17 -13.12 -14.84
N GLN A 211 2.97 -13.37 -15.35
CA GLN A 211 2.76 -14.06 -16.61
C GLN A 211 3.15 -13.20 -17.81
N GLU A 212 2.73 -11.93 -17.84
CA GLU A 212 3.07 -11.00 -18.92
C GLU A 212 4.58 -10.76 -19.00
N PHE A 213 5.24 -10.61 -17.84
CA PHE A 213 6.69 -10.47 -17.80
C PHE A 213 7.39 -11.71 -18.36
N SER A 214 7.01 -12.90 -17.86
CA SER A 214 7.60 -14.15 -18.32
C SER A 214 7.39 -14.36 -19.84
N LEU A 215 6.20 -14.07 -20.33
CA LEU A 215 5.90 -14.16 -21.76
C LEU A 215 6.74 -13.18 -22.58
N TYR A 216 6.82 -11.91 -22.14
CA TYR A 216 7.59 -10.90 -22.85
C TYR A 216 9.06 -11.28 -22.95
N ILE A 217 9.68 -11.63 -21.82
CA ILE A 217 11.12 -11.88 -21.78
C ILE A 217 11.49 -13.17 -22.55
N ASN A 218 10.66 -14.20 -22.48
CA ASN A 218 10.90 -15.44 -23.21
C ASN A 218 10.75 -15.28 -24.73
N ASN A 219 9.78 -14.46 -25.16
CA ASN A 219 9.66 -14.08 -26.57
C ASN A 219 10.88 -13.27 -27.03
N TYR A 220 11.37 -12.34 -26.19
CA TYR A 220 12.59 -11.58 -26.47
C TYR A 220 13.80 -12.50 -26.59
N PHE A 221 14.00 -13.46 -25.69
CA PHE A 221 15.06 -14.44 -25.74
C PHE A 221 15.03 -15.25 -27.02
N THR A 222 13.86 -15.70 -27.40
CA THR A 222 13.66 -16.48 -28.65
C THR A 222 13.92 -15.64 -29.90
N LEU A 223 13.47 -14.37 -29.92
CA LEU A 223 13.62 -13.47 -31.05
C LEU A 223 15.09 -13.09 -31.32
N ILE A 224 15.83 -12.80 -30.25
CA ILE A 224 17.25 -12.39 -30.37
C ILE A 224 18.12 -13.62 -30.68
N GLY A 225 17.81 -14.77 -30.12
CA GLY A 225 18.65 -15.96 -30.25
C GLY A 225 20.04 -15.76 -29.65
N LYS A 226 21.09 -16.08 -30.38
CA LYS A 226 22.51 -15.91 -30.00
C LYS A 226 22.83 -16.45 -28.59
N GLY A 227 22.23 -17.59 -28.25
CA GLY A 227 22.37 -18.25 -26.95
C GLY A 227 21.37 -17.83 -25.89
N LEU A 228 20.68 -16.69 -26.01
CA LEU A 228 19.59 -16.31 -25.11
C LEU A 228 18.39 -17.27 -25.19
N ASP A 229 18.15 -17.80 -26.35
CA ASP A 229 17.11 -18.79 -26.64
C ASP A 229 17.27 -20.10 -25.86
N ASN A 230 18.45 -20.32 -25.26
CA ASN A 230 18.70 -21.42 -24.32
C ASN A 230 18.17 -21.12 -22.90
N LEU A 231 17.81 -19.89 -22.62
CA LEU A 231 17.30 -19.48 -21.30
C LEU A 231 15.78 -19.42 -21.29
N ILE A 232 15.21 -19.63 -20.12
CA ILE A 232 13.82 -19.40 -19.83
C ILE A 232 13.69 -18.63 -18.50
N CYS A 233 12.78 -17.68 -18.49
CA CYS A 233 12.41 -16.92 -17.28
C CYS A 233 10.96 -17.26 -16.93
N GLU A 234 10.75 -17.68 -15.71
CA GLU A 234 9.42 -18.03 -15.20
C GLU A 234 9.25 -17.57 -13.76
N VAL A 235 8.00 -17.34 -13.38
CA VAL A 235 7.66 -17.03 -11.99
C VAL A 235 6.85 -18.19 -11.44
N ASN A 236 7.35 -18.80 -10.38
CA ASN A 236 6.67 -19.92 -9.74
C ASN A 236 5.33 -19.46 -9.14
N PRO A 237 4.19 -20.02 -9.53
CA PRO A 237 2.87 -19.56 -9.07
C PRO A 237 2.61 -19.84 -7.58
N ILE A 238 3.34 -20.77 -6.97
CA ILE A 238 3.17 -21.15 -5.57
C ILE A 238 4.03 -20.25 -4.67
N THR A 239 5.32 -20.07 -5.03
CA THR A 239 6.28 -19.31 -4.22
C THR A 239 6.33 -17.84 -4.61
N ALA A 240 5.76 -17.48 -5.75
CA ALA A 240 5.86 -16.19 -6.42
C ALA A 240 7.31 -15.75 -6.71
N LYS A 241 8.28 -16.67 -6.67
CA LYS A 241 9.68 -16.37 -6.96
C LYS A 241 9.97 -16.43 -8.46
N THR A 242 10.83 -15.52 -8.88
CA THR A 242 11.33 -15.52 -10.27
C THR A 242 12.47 -16.51 -10.40
N MET A 243 12.40 -17.33 -11.43
CA MET A 243 13.45 -18.27 -11.78
C MET A 243 13.93 -17.99 -13.20
N ILE A 244 15.25 -17.90 -13.38
CA ILE A 244 15.92 -17.84 -14.67
C ILE A 244 16.82 -19.06 -14.77
N ARG A 245 16.57 -19.91 -15.76
CA ARG A 245 17.25 -21.18 -15.91
C ARG A 245 17.56 -21.52 -17.36
N VAL A 246 18.42 -22.47 -17.54
CA VAL A 246 18.64 -23.09 -18.86
C VAL A 246 17.41 -23.97 -19.20
N LYS A 247 16.97 -23.96 -20.45
CA LYS A 247 15.90 -24.81 -20.93
C LYS A 247 16.30 -26.28 -20.87
N ASN A 248 15.34 -27.16 -20.55
CA ASN A 248 15.50 -28.60 -20.59
C ASN A 248 15.44 -29.13 -22.02
N LYS A 249 15.95 -30.37 -22.24
CA LYS A 249 15.94 -31.01 -23.55
C LYS A 249 14.56 -31.10 -24.19
N LEU A 250 13.52 -31.34 -23.41
CA LEU A 250 12.14 -31.43 -23.90
C LEU A 250 11.56 -30.08 -24.34
N GLU A 251 12.00 -28.99 -23.73
CA GLU A 251 11.55 -27.62 -24.02
C GLU A 251 12.19 -27.04 -25.29
N THR A 252 13.28 -27.67 -25.75
CA THR A 252 14.02 -27.24 -26.94
C THR A 252 13.47 -27.87 -28.23
N ASN A 253 12.61 -28.89 -28.16
CA ASN A 253 12.09 -29.61 -29.33
C ASN A 253 11.22 -28.77 -30.29
N ASN A 254 10.79 -27.57 -29.89
CA ASN A 254 10.01 -26.65 -30.71
C ASN A 254 10.83 -25.46 -31.26
N SER A 255 12.13 -25.43 -31.07
CA SER A 255 12.99 -24.37 -31.60
C SER A 255 13.44 -24.69 -33.03
N PRO A 256 13.40 -23.75 -33.97
CA PRO A 256 13.94 -23.95 -35.33
C PRO A 256 15.44 -24.30 -35.36
N TYR A 257 16.14 -24.18 -34.26
CA TYR A 257 17.55 -24.53 -34.07
C TYR A 257 17.79 -25.94 -33.54
N ASN A 258 16.78 -26.83 -33.58
CA ASN A 258 16.82 -28.18 -33.02
C ASN A 258 17.86 -29.13 -33.63
N ASN A 259 18.49 -28.74 -34.72
CA ASN A 259 19.46 -29.62 -35.43
C ASN A 259 20.91 -29.45 -34.92
N CYS A 260 21.19 -28.53 -34.00
CA CYS A 260 22.56 -28.24 -33.69
C CYS A 260 23.13 -28.86 -32.41
N GLY A 261 22.42 -29.61 -31.64
CA GLY A 261 23.00 -30.24 -30.45
C GLY A 261 23.63 -29.26 -29.41
N CYS A 262 23.48 -27.97 -29.69
CA CYS A 262 24.16 -26.89 -29.00
C CYS A 262 23.63 -26.59 -27.56
N HIS A 263 22.51 -27.18 -27.22
CA HIS A 263 21.85 -26.92 -25.91
C HIS A 263 22.53 -27.61 -24.72
N TYR A 264 23.53 -28.41 -24.93
CA TYR A 264 24.12 -29.29 -23.91
C TYR A 264 25.63 -29.16 -23.72
N SER A 265 26.23 -28.00 -23.97
CA SER A 265 27.61 -27.84 -23.58
C SER A 265 27.73 -27.93 -22.05
N PRO A 266 28.51 -28.86 -21.48
CA PRO A 266 28.71 -28.95 -20.07
C PRO A 266 29.40 -27.71 -19.49
N GLU A 267 29.94 -26.87 -20.33
CA GLU A 267 30.66 -25.64 -19.94
C GLU A 267 29.83 -24.36 -20.08
N PHE A 268 28.61 -24.44 -20.61
CA PHE A 268 27.71 -23.29 -20.73
C PHE A 268 27.31 -22.74 -19.36
N TYR A 269 27.55 -21.47 -19.13
CA TYR A 269 27.07 -20.75 -17.95
C TYR A 269 26.69 -19.33 -18.30
N PHE A 270 25.95 -18.67 -17.41
CA PHE A 270 25.53 -17.29 -17.62
C PHE A 270 25.69 -16.44 -16.37
N GLU A 271 25.82 -15.15 -16.58
CA GLU A 271 25.85 -14.14 -15.54
C GLU A 271 24.76 -13.11 -15.80
N ILE A 272 24.10 -12.67 -14.75
CA ILE A 272 23.09 -11.61 -14.82
C ILE A 272 23.55 -10.44 -13.95
N ASN A 273 23.54 -9.25 -14.53
CA ASN A 273 23.79 -8.00 -13.84
C ASN A 273 22.53 -7.12 -13.95
N PHE A 274 21.88 -6.86 -12.83
CA PHE A 274 20.73 -5.96 -12.70
C PHE A 274 21.16 -4.51 -12.36
N ALA A 275 22.42 -4.31 -11.95
CA ALA A 275 22.95 -3.01 -11.58
C ALA A 275 23.64 -2.30 -12.76
N VAL A 276 23.11 -2.43 -13.97
CA VAL A 276 23.73 -1.93 -15.22
C VAL A 276 24.08 -0.46 -15.15
N ASN A 277 23.24 0.38 -14.54
CA ASN A 277 23.45 1.81 -14.35
C ASN A 277 23.89 2.19 -12.92
N HIS A 278 24.15 1.20 -12.09
CA HIS A 278 24.43 1.36 -10.68
C HIS A 278 25.55 0.43 -10.23
N GLU A 279 26.69 0.45 -10.92
CA GLU A 279 27.79 -0.51 -10.71
C GLU A 279 28.29 -0.57 -9.26
N LYS A 280 28.19 0.53 -8.50
CA LYS A 280 28.52 0.55 -7.07
C LYS A 280 27.68 -0.44 -6.22
N TYR A 281 26.54 -0.91 -6.73
CA TYR A 281 25.69 -1.87 -6.04
C TYR A 281 25.84 -3.31 -6.56
N ARG A 282 26.70 -3.53 -7.56
CA ARG A 282 26.88 -4.82 -8.20
C ARG A 282 27.25 -5.93 -7.20
N ASP A 283 28.22 -5.65 -6.38
CA ASP A 283 28.82 -6.65 -5.48
C ASP A 283 28.46 -6.41 -3.99
N THR A 284 27.59 -5.46 -3.70
CA THR A 284 27.21 -5.13 -2.33
C THR A 284 26.07 -6.02 -1.85
N THR A 285 26.27 -6.68 -0.71
CA THR A 285 25.23 -7.46 0.00
C THR A 285 24.67 -6.73 1.22
N SER A 286 25.30 -5.66 1.64
CA SER A 286 25.00 -4.96 2.90
C SER A 286 24.22 -3.68 2.74
N ILE A 287 23.96 -3.22 1.50
CA ILE A 287 23.27 -1.97 1.20
C ILE A 287 22.06 -2.31 0.36
N TYR A 288 20.92 -1.66 0.66
CA TYR A 288 19.72 -1.78 -0.17
C TYR A 288 20.05 -1.38 -1.62
N GLN A 289 19.49 -2.12 -2.55
CA GLN A 289 19.56 -1.74 -3.95
C GLN A 289 18.49 -0.69 -4.26
N PRO A 290 18.82 0.31 -5.08
CA PRO A 290 17.82 1.21 -5.64
C PRO A 290 16.87 0.42 -6.55
N TYR A 291 15.87 1.08 -7.08
CA TYR A 291 15.00 0.47 -8.07
C TYR A 291 15.81 -0.08 -9.24
N THR A 292 15.89 -1.40 -9.30
CA THR A 292 16.46 -2.14 -10.44
C THR A 292 15.43 -3.18 -10.88
N LEU A 293 15.57 -3.65 -12.11
CA LEU A 293 14.74 -4.74 -12.58
C LEU A 293 14.86 -5.96 -11.65
N GLY A 294 16.07 -6.25 -11.17
CA GLY A 294 16.31 -7.34 -10.23
C GLY A 294 15.51 -7.19 -8.94
N THR A 295 15.44 -5.99 -8.37
CA THR A 295 14.64 -5.73 -7.16
C THR A 295 13.17 -6.04 -7.38
N PHE A 296 12.63 -5.65 -8.54
CA PHE A 296 11.25 -5.97 -8.90
C PHE A 296 11.02 -7.46 -9.10
N LEU A 297 11.98 -8.15 -9.71
CA LEU A 297 11.93 -9.61 -9.91
C LEU A 297 12.17 -10.40 -8.61
N GLY A 298 12.51 -9.73 -7.50
CA GLY A 298 12.75 -10.35 -6.21
C GLY A 298 14.21 -10.67 -5.90
N PHE A 299 15.15 -10.27 -6.74
CA PHE A 299 16.58 -10.44 -6.51
C PHE A 299 17.14 -9.37 -5.58
N LYS A 300 17.97 -9.77 -4.62
CA LYS A 300 18.56 -8.88 -3.63
C LYS A 300 19.96 -8.39 -3.95
N LYS A 301 20.61 -9.01 -4.91
CA LYS A 301 21.98 -8.62 -5.36
C LYS A 301 21.92 -8.02 -6.74
N GLY A 302 22.90 -7.18 -7.06
CA GLY A 302 23.04 -6.59 -8.39
C GLY A 302 23.60 -7.57 -9.41
N PHE A 303 24.37 -8.56 -8.97
CA PHE A 303 25.07 -9.49 -9.85
C PHE A 303 24.93 -10.94 -9.37
N TYR A 304 24.69 -11.83 -10.32
CA TYR A 304 24.59 -13.28 -10.12
C TYR A 304 25.37 -14.03 -11.20
N ARG A 305 26.09 -15.04 -10.77
CA ARG A 305 26.71 -16.02 -11.65
C ARG A 305 26.03 -17.35 -11.45
N VAL A 306 25.50 -17.91 -12.52
CA VAL A 306 24.82 -19.20 -12.48
C VAL A 306 25.80 -20.26 -12.96
N LYS A 307 26.22 -21.09 -12.03
CA LYS A 307 26.99 -22.30 -12.32
C LYS A 307 26.02 -23.44 -12.56
N ARG A 308 26.41 -24.31 -13.46
CA ARG A 308 25.67 -25.50 -13.78
C ARG A 308 25.82 -26.51 -12.65
N GLU A 309 24.72 -27.07 -12.20
CA GLU A 309 24.71 -28.22 -11.28
C GLU A 309 24.23 -29.44 -12.05
N ASN A 310 24.97 -30.56 -11.89
CA ASN A 310 24.55 -31.83 -12.44
C ASN A 310 23.52 -32.44 -11.50
N LYS A 311 22.27 -32.56 -11.94
CA LYS A 311 21.24 -33.31 -11.24
C LYS A 311 20.99 -34.62 -11.97
N HIS A 312 21.11 -35.72 -11.24
CA HIS A 312 20.77 -37.05 -11.73
C HIS A 312 19.28 -37.32 -11.48
N TYR A 313 18.53 -37.55 -12.54
CA TYR A 313 17.15 -38.00 -12.44
C TYR A 313 17.09 -39.46 -12.93
N ILE A 314 16.57 -40.34 -12.12
CA ILE A 314 16.27 -41.70 -12.48
C ILE A 314 14.79 -41.77 -12.83
N THR A 315 14.48 -41.78 -14.13
CA THR A 315 13.12 -41.97 -14.62
C THR A 315 13.07 -43.27 -15.43
N ASN A 316 12.23 -44.22 -15.02
CA ASN A 316 12.08 -45.53 -15.69
C ASN A 316 13.39 -46.33 -15.84
N ASN A 317 14.23 -46.37 -14.80
CA ASN A 317 15.54 -47.04 -14.80
C ASN A 317 16.55 -46.50 -15.84
N VAL A 318 16.32 -45.34 -16.41
CA VAL A 318 17.26 -44.62 -17.26
C VAL A 318 17.83 -43.45 -16.49
N ASP A 319 19.13 -43.44 -16.30
CA ASP A 319 19.86 -42.31 -15.68
C ASP A 319 19.93 -41.17 -16.70
N THR A 320 19.05 -40.18 -16.56
CA THR A 320 19.09 -38.96 -17.36
C THR A 320 19.78 -37.89 -16.51
N THR A 321 21.02 -37.60 -16.83
CA THR A 321 21.73 -36.46 -16.26
C THR A 321 21.16 -35.19 -16.87
N ALA A 322 20.30 -34.48 -16.15
CA ALA A 322 19.88 -33.15 -16.54
C ALA A 322 20.83 -32.11 -15.94
N TYR A 323 21.36 -31.26 -16.78
CA TYR A 323 22.21 -30.17 -16.37
C TYR A 323 21.32 -28.94 -16.13
N GLU A 324 21.02 -28.62 -14.90
CA GLU A 324 20.21 -27.47 -14.54
C GLU A 324 21.09 -26.39 -13.93
N GLY A 325 21.38 -25.35 -14.71
CA GLY A 325 21.81 -24.08 -14.15
C GLY A 325 20.59 -23.20 -13.95
N TYR A 326 20.26 -22.87 -12.70
CA TYR A 326 19.13 -21.97 -12.41
C TYR A 326 19.51 -20.91 -11.39
N LEU A 327 18.84 -19.80 -11.50
CA LEU A 327 18.87 -18.69 -10.56
C LEU A 327 17.45 -18.45 -10.06
N GLU A 328 17.21 -18.62 -8.78
CA GLU A 328 15.94 -18.34 -8.13
C GLU A 328 16.07 -17.06 -7.27
N SER A 329 15.08 -16.17 -7.34
CA SER A 329 15.08 -14.95 -6.56
C SER A 329 14.90 -15.22 -5.06
N GLU A 330 15.51 -14.40 -4.23
CA GLU A 330 15.40 -14.52 -2.76
C GLU A 330 14.02 -14.10 -2.27
N ALA A 331 13.40 -13.10 -2.92
CA ALA A 331 12.07 -12.59 -2.58
C ALA A 331 11.06 -12.87 -3.70
N ALA A 332 9.80 -12.65 -3.41
CA ALA A 332 8.72 -12.78 -4.38
C ALA A 332 8.79 -11.71 -5.49
N TYR A 333 8.26 -12.02 -6.66
CA TYR A 333 8.03 -11.12 -7.76
C TYR A 333 7.20 -9.91 -7.30
N GLY A 334 7.53 -8.74 -7.77
CA GLY A 334 6.87 -7.49 -7.36
C GLY A 334 7.40 -6.89 -6.05
N ASN A 335 8.49 -7.39 -5.49
CA ASN A 335 9.09 -6.90 -4.24
C ASN A 335 9.51 -5.42 -4.29
N GLY A 336 9.81 -4.88 -5.47
CA GLY A 336 10.19 -3.47 -5.67
C GLY A 336 9.04 -2.48 -5.78
N ARG A 337 7.78 -2.88 -5.58
CA ARG A 337 6.62 -1.99 -5.70
C ARG A 337 6.65 -0.88 -4.65
N ILE A 338 6.06 0.25 -5.01
CA ILE A 338 5.84 1.37 -4.10
C ILE A 338 4.64 1.03 -3.21
N ASN A 339 4.92 0.74 -1.94
CA ASN A 339 3.87 0.37 -0.97
C ASN A 339 3.34 1.57 -0.19
N TYR A 340 4.04 2.69 -0.24
CA TYR A 340 3.64 3.95 0.38
C TYR A 340 4.38 5.10 -0.29
N VAL A 341 3.81 6.28 -0.17
CA VAL A 341 4.40 7.52 -0.64
C VAL A 341 4.52 8.51 0.51
N PHE A 342 5.48 9.43 0.40
CA PHE A 342 5.57 10.57 1.29
C PHE A 342 5.03 11.81 0.59
N ILE A 343 4.31 12.64 1.35
CA ILE A 343 3.91 13.96 0.93
C ILE A 343 4.82 14.96 1.61
N SER A 344 5.53 15.72 0.80
CA SER A 344 6.36 16.84 1.24
C SER A 344 5.66 18.13 0.85
N ILE A 345 5.51 19.02 1.83
CA ILE A 345 4.99 20.38 1.62
C ILE A 345 5.98 21.33 2.28
N ASP A 346 6.72 22.08 1.46
CA ASP A 346 7.56 23.18 1.93
C ASP A 346 6.77 24.49 1.81
N ASP A 347 6.45 25.09 2.92
CA ASP A 347 5.80 26.41 3.04
C ASP A 347 6.79 27.54 3.29
N TYR A 348 8.10 27.26 3.16
CA TYR A 348 9.23 28.15 3.37
C TYR A 348 9.35 28.73 4.78
N ASN A 349 8.57 28.22 5.74
CA ASN A 349 8.67 28.57 7.15
C ASN A 349 9.48 27.51 7.89
N LYS A 350 10.47 27.96 8.68
CA LYS A 350 11.28 27.08 9.54
C LYS A 350 10.84 27.12 11.00
N ASN A 351 9.79 27.87 11.33
CA ASN A 351 9.24 28.01 12.66
C ASN A 351 8.18 26.89 12.95
N CYS A 352 8.55 25.66 12.71
CA CYS A 352 7.66 24.52 12.95
C CYS A 352 8.38 23.40 13.70
N ILE A 353 7.60 22.55 14.35
CA ILE A 353 8.09 21.28 14.87
C ILE A 353 8.29 20.37 13.66
N SER A 354 9.54 20.19 13.21
CA SER A 354 9.85 19.30 12.11
C SER A 354 9.84 17.85 12.61
N ASN A 355 9.17 17.00 11.86
CA ASN A 355 9.25 15.55 12.03
C ASN A 355 10.15 14.99 10.93
N PRO A 356 11.48 14.94 11.12
CA PRO A 356 12.39 14.45 10.10
C PRO A 356 12.08 12.98 9.80
N VAL A 357 11.88 12.64 8.54
CA VAL A 357 11.72 11.26 8.12
C VAL A 357 13.07 10.68 7.77
N ILE A 358 13.51 9.75 8.61
CA ILE A 358 14.73 8.99 8.43
C ILE A 358 14.34 7.65 7.81
N ALA A 359 14.65 7.44 6.53
CA ALA A 359 14.35 6.20 5.84
C ALA A 359 15.27 5.04 6.27
N SER A 360 16.49 5.37 6.67
CA SER A 360 17.45 4.43 7.24
C SER A 360 18.45 5.16 8.11
N SER A 361 19.29 4.43 8.85
CA SER A 361 20.37 5.02 9.67
C SER A 361 21.35 5.91 8.89
N ARG A 362 21.28 5.89 7.56
CA ARG A 362 22.18 6.65 6.66
C ARG A 362 21.46 7.48 5.61
N GLN A 363 20.14 7.49 5.62
CA GLN A 363 19.35 8.20 4.60
C GLN A 363 18.30 9.08 5.24
N TYR A 364 18.47 10.36 5.05
CA TYR A 364 17.55 11.41 5.43
C TYR A 364 16.76 11.84 4.19
N ILE A 365 15.42 11.85 4.29
CA ILE A 365 14.56 12.19 3.14
C ILE A 365 14.23 13.67 3.11
N GLY A 366 13.97 14.29 4.25
CA GLY A 366 13.69 15.72 4.35
C GLY A 366 12.92 16.10 5.62
N ASP A 367 12.91 17.41 5.90
CA ASP A 367 12.20 18.01 7.04
C ASP A 367 10.76 18.38 6.70
N GLU A 368 10.46 18.55 5.40
CA GLU A 368 9.19 19.08 4.94
C GLU A 368 8.12 17.99 4.75
N ILE A 369 8.40 16.74 5.16
CA ILE A 369 7.43 15.66 5.05
C ILE A 369 6.33 15.84 6.07
N ILE A 370 5.11 15.98 5.56
CA ILE A 370 3.91 16.17 6.37
C ILE A 370 3.11 14.88 6.55
N GLY A 371 3.26 13.92 5.62
CA GLY A 371 2.50 12.70 5.68
C GLY A 371 3.13 11.51 4.97
N ARG A 372 2.76 10.30 5.40
CA ARG A 372 3.07 9.04 4.78
C ARG A 372 1.77 8.32 4.46
N ILE A 373 1.51 8.05 3.18
CA ILE A 373 0.27 7.42 2.73
C ILE A 373 0.58 6.01 2.23
N PRO A 374 0.01 4.96 2.85
CA PRO A 374 0.12 3.60 2.34
C PRO A 374 -0.69 3.45 1.05
N ILE A 375 -0.13 2.74 0.06
CA ILE A 375 -0.80 2.44 -1.20
C ILE A 375 -1.62 1.18 -1.02
N THR A 376 -2.93 1.32 -1.06
CA THR A 376 -3.90 0.23 -0.85
C THR A 376 -4.62 -0.18 -2.14
N GLN A 377 -4.46 0.60 -3.21
CA GLN A 377 -5.12 0.38 -4.48
C GLN A 377 -4.16 -0.15 -5.55
N ASN A 378 -4.72 -0.76 -6.58
CA ASN A 378 -3.98 -1.28 -7.71
C ASN A 378 -3.69 -0.19 -8.76
N PHE A 379 -2.82 -0.52 -9.71
CA PHE A 379 -2.54 0.30 -10.89
C PHE A 379 -3.82 0.68 -11.63
N THR A 380 -3.88 1.90 -12.15
CA THR A 380 -5.03 2.57 -12.78
C THR A 380 -6.14 3.03 -11.84
N ALA A 381 -6.03 2.80 -10.55
CA ALA A 381 -6.99 3.33 -9.58
C ALA A 381 -6.63 4.75 -9.12
N ILE A 382 -7.63 5.48 -8.68
CA ILE A 382 -7.44 6.71 -7.90
C ILE A 382 -7.59 6.32 -6.43
N MET A 383 -6.55 6.56 -5.65
CA MET A 383 -6.59 6.33 -4.21
C MET A 383 -7.01 7.60 -3.51
N THR A 384 -8.00 7.49 -2.65
CA THR A 384 -8.46 8.59 -1.80
C THR A 384 -8.03 8.35 -0.36
N ASP A 385 -7.51 9.40 0.28
CA ASP A 385 -7.22 9.42 1.70
C ASP A 385 -7.89 10.66 2.31
N ASN A 386 -8.72 10.47 3.32
CA ASN A 386 -9.55 11.51 3.93
C ASN A 386 -8.88 12.27 5.07
N GLY A 387 -7.59 12.07 5.29
CA GLY A 387 -6.85 12.80 6.32
C GLY A 387 -7.29 12.53 7.76
N SER A 388 -7.95 11.39 8.03
CA SER A 388 -8.42 11.04 9.38
C SER A 388 -7.29 10.86 10.40
N ASP A 389 -6.08 10.56 9.94
CA ASP A 389 -4.89 10.42 10.79
C ASP A 389 -4.20 11.79 10.95
N ILE A 390 -4.54 12.51 12.01
CA ILE A 390 -4.05 13.86 12.29
C ILE A 390 -2.54 13.87 12.59
N ILE A 391 -2.04 12.85 13.27
CA ILE A 391 -0.65 12.81 13.78
C ILE A 391 0.37 12.84 12.62
N PHE A 392 0.07 12.16 11.53
CA PHE A 392 1.00 12.00 10.41
C PHE A 392 0.77 12.96 9.22
N LYS A 393 -0.22 13.86 9.31
CA LYS A 393 -0.60 14.72 8.19
C LYS A 393 -0.82 16.17 8.61
N GLN A 394 -0.29 16.56 9.76
CA GLN A 394 -0.40 17.90 10.32
C GLN A 394 0.96 18.46 10.68
N ARG A 395 1.15 19.75 10.41
CA ARG A 395 2.28 20.55 10.86
C ARG A 395 1.78 21.64 11.78
N GLU A 396 2.39 21.77 12.94
CA GLU A 396 2.12 22.84 13.88
C GLU A 396 3.29 23.82 13.90
N TYR A 397 2.98 25.11 14.01
CA TYR A 397 3.97 26.17 14.08
C TYR A 397 4.17 26.59 15.53
N LEU A 398 5.41 26.90 15.91
CA LEU A 398 5.76 27.39 17.26
C LEU A 398 5.20 28.79 17.54
N GLY A 399 4.77 29.50 16.52
CA GLY A 399 4.08 30.78 16.56
C GLY A 399 3.38 31.04 15.23
N PRO A 400 2.54 32.08 15.14
CA PRO A 400 1.82 32.38 13.91
C PRO A 400 2.78 32.70 12.77
N VAL A 401 2.55 32.09 11.61
CA VAL A 401 3.32 32.29 10.38
C VAL A 401 2.45 32.84 9.26
N SER A 402 3.09 33.36 8.20
CA SER A 402 2.45 33.74 6.95
C SER A 402 2.83 32.76 5.85
N ILE A 403 1.85 32.29 5.10
CA ILE A 403 2.03 31.36 3.99
C ILE A 403 1.54 32.02 2.69
N GLU A 404 2.43 32.10 1.70
CA GLU A 404 2.12 32.67 0.38
C GLU A 404 2.15 31.63 -0.73
N LYS A 405 2.98 30.60 -0.56
CA LYS A 405 3.18 29.54 -1.55
C LYS A 405 3.53 28.24 -0.86
N LEU A 406 3.28 27.15 -1.54
CA LEU A 406 3.58 25.79 -1.10
C LEU A 406 4.34 25.07 -2.20
N HIS A 407 5.46 24.46 -1.86
CA HIS A 407 6.16 23.54 -2.76
C HIS A 407 5.75 22.13 -2.41
N ILE A 408 4.99 21.49 -3.27
CA ILE A 408 4.38 20.17 -3.04
C ILE A 408 5.17 19.14 -3.82
N LYS A 409 5.58 18.07 -3.11
CA LYS A 409 6.25 16.92 -3.72
C LYS A 409 5.63 15.63 -3.22
N ILE A 410 5.47 14.69 -4.12
CA ILE A 410 5.11 13.31 -3.80
C ILE A 410 6.33 12.45 -4.03
N LEU A 411 6.82 11.84 -2.94
CA LEU A 411 8.09 11.14 -2.93
C LEU A 411 7.90 9.64 -2.68
N ASP A 412 8.77 8.85 -3.27
CA ASP A 412 8.88 7.44 -2.96
C ASP A 412 9.67 7.19 -1.64
N LYS A 413 9.84 5.93 -1.28
CA LYS A 413 10.60 5.52 -0.08
C LYS A 413 12.10 5.89 -0.11
N TYR A 414 12.62 6.28 -1.25
CA TYR A 414 14.00 6.70 -1.44
C TYR A 414 14.17 8.23 -1.52
N GLY A 415 13.05 8.96 -1.48
CA GLY A 415 13.06 10.43 -1.61
C GLY A 415 13.04 10.94 -3.05
N ASN A 416 12.82 10.07 -4.05
CA ASN A 416 12.66 10.49 -5.43
C ASN A 416 11.22 10.89 -5.71
N THR A 417 11.00 11.88 -6.55
CA THR A 417 9.67 12.27 -7.02
C THR A 417 9.04 11.16 -7.87
N ILE A 418 7.77 10.86 -7.63
CA ILE A 418 7.03 9.84 -8.35
C ILE A 418 6.58 10.40 -9.71
N ASP A 419 6.69 9.59 -10.75
CA ASP A 419 6.15 9.93 -12.06
C ASP A 419 4.73 9.38 -12.21
N PHE A 420 3.72 10.23 -12.22
CA PHE A 420 2.33 9.84 -12.41
C PHE A 420 1.95 9.63 -13.90
N ASN A 421 2.92 9.55 -14.80
CA ASN A 421 2.67 9.43 -16.25
C ASN A 421 1.71 10.54 -16.76
N ASN A 422 1.99 11.78 -16.40
CA ASN A 422 1.21 12.97 -16.73
C ASN A 422 -0.25 12.98 -16.19
N ASN A 423 -0.57 12.13 -15.22
CA ASN A 423 -1.84 12.24 -14.52
C ASN A 423 -1.74 13.26 -13.40
N ASP A 424 -2.84 13.94 -13.15
CA ASP A 424 -2.93 14.98 -12.13
C ASP A 424 -3.42 14.40 -10.81
N LEU A 425 -3.03 15.05 -9.72
CA LEU A 425 -3.49 14.77 -8.36
C LEU A 425 -4.30 15.94 -7.83
N SER A 426 -5.20 15.68 -6.90
CA SER A 426 -5.87 16.72 -6.14
C SER A 426 -5.69 16.51 -4.64
N MET A 427 -5.75 17.61 -3.88
CA MET A 427 -5.71 17.58 -2.42
C MET A 427 -6.44 18.78 -1.82
N ALA A 428 -6.95 18.59 -0.61
CA ALA A 428 -7.46 19.66 0.22
C ALA A 428 -6.52 19.89 1.41
N ILE A 429 -6.11 21.13 1.61
CA ILE A 429 -5.30 21.57 2.74
C ILE A 429 -6.17 22.42 3.64
N GLU A 430 -6.17 22.12 4.93
CA GLU A 430 -6.80 22.92 5.97
C GLU A 430 -5.73 23.76 6.68
N LEU A 431 -5.91 25.07 6.68
CA LEU A 431 -5.13 26.02 7.47
C LEU A 431 -5.92 26.42 8.71
N THR A 432 -5.28 26.36 9.86
CA THR A 432 -5.83 26.89 11.11
C THR A 432 -5.18 28.24 11.39
N GLU A 433 -5.97 29.29 11.40
CA GLU A 433 -5.54 30.69 11.60
C GLU A 433 -6.07 31.23 12.93
N ILE A 434 -5.28 32.06 13.59
CA ILE A 434 -5.76 32.80 14.77
C ILE A 434 -6.60 33.98 14.29
N TYR A 435 -7.83 34.03 14.75
CA TYR A 435 -8.69 35.19 14.60
C TYR A 435 -8.43 36.19 15.76
N SER A 436 -7.98 37.34 15.42
CA SER A 436 -7.74 38.42 16.38
C SER A 436 -8.47 39.67 15.93
#